data_1a22e3f624dc0445af00261c0cf378af
#
_entry.id   1a22e3f624dc0445af00261c0cf378af
#
_cell.length_a   1.000
_cell.length_b   1.000
_cell.length_c   1.000
_cell.angle_alpha   90.00
_cell.angle_beta   90.00
_cell.angle_gamma   90.00
#
_symmetry.space_group_name_H-M   'P 1'
#
loop_
_entity.id
_entity.type
_entity.pdbx_description
1 polymer ?
#
loop_
_entity_poly.entity_id
_entity_poly.type
_entity_poly.pdbx_seq_one_letter_code
_entity_poly.pdbx_strand_id
1 'polypeptide(L)'
;MVIPASSTEFLHIPVTLPAGVDAGATPVRVAVVAHRGNPSSTEWHDADWAGSDARILIGPGSGITLTAGDYRVWINLDPPGSENVVRKAGILSVT
;
A
#
# COMPACT_ATOMS: atom_id res chain seq x y z
N MET A 1 -5.60 -8.53 -7.98
CA MET A 1 -5.64 -9.39 -6.77
C MET A 1 -7.07 -9.50 -6.28
N VAL A 2 -7.47 -10.67 -5.85
CA VAL A 2 -8.81 -10.93 -5.32
C VAL A 2 -8.67 -11.57 -3.94
N ILE A 3 -9.33 -10.99 -2.92
CA ILE A 3 -9.36 -11.57 -1.58
C ILE A 3 -10.78 -11.55 -1.01
N PRO A 4 -11.15 -12.54 -0.17
CA PRO A 4 -12.42 -12.46 0.59
C PRO A 4 -12.37 -11.37 1.65
N ALA A 5 -13.51 -10.71 1.90
CA ALA A 5 -13.60 -9.69 2.94
C ALA A 5 -13.32 -10.25 4.36
N SER A 6 -13.51 -11.55 4.55
CA SER A 6 -13.24 -12.24 5.82
C SER A 6 -11.76 -12.58 6.01
N SER A 7 -10.93 -12.43 5.01
CA SER A 7 -9.51 -12.76 5.09
C SER A 7 -8.74 -11.64 5.75
N THR A 8 -7.82 -12.01 6.65
CA THR A 8 -6.82 -11.08 7.21
C THR A 8 -5.46 -11.53 6.73
N GLU A 9 -4.85 -10.74 5.86
CA GLU A 9 -3.59 -11.12 5.22
C GLU A 9 -2.77 -9.91 4.85
N PHE A 10 -1.48 -10.13 4.59
CA PHE A 10 -0.61 -9.08 4.11
C PHE A 10 -0.81 -8.84 2.62
N LEU A 11 -1.04 -7.59 2.26
CA LEU A 11 -0.98 -7.12 0.88
C LEU A 11 0.47 -6.81 0.56
N HIS A 12 1.04 -7.47 -0.45
CA HIS A 12 2.41 -7.25 -0.90
C HIS A 12 2.41 -6.46 -2.20
N ILE A 13 3.23 -5.43 -2.24
CA ILE A 13 3.40 -4.59 -3.43
C ILE A 13 4.87 -4.65 -3.83
N PRO A 14 5.21 -5.33 -4.95
CA PRO A 14 6.57 -5.34 -5.44
C PRO A 14 7.03 -3.92 -5.79
N VAL A 15 8.22 -3.55 -5.33
CA VAL A 15 8.80 -2.23 -5.56
C VAL A 15 10.21 -2.39 -6.11
N THR A 16 10.51 -1.66 -7.18
CA THR A 16 11.87 -1.54 -7.69
C THR A 16 12.41 -0.17 -7.31
N LEU A 17 13.38 -0.14 -6.40
CA LEU A 17 14.05 1.09 -6.00
C LEU A 17 15.23 1.37 -6.92
N PRO A 18 15.53 2.67 -7.18
CA PRO A 18 16.74 3.04 -7.92
C PRO A 18 18.01 2.53 -7.22
N ALA A 19 19.07 2.31 -7.98
CA ALA A 19 20.36 1.95 -7.42
C ALA A 19 20.83 3.00 -6.41
N GLY A 20 21.34 2.54 -5.27
CA GLY A 20 21.79 3.41 -4.18
C GLY A 20 20.70 3.86 -3.22
N VAL A 21 19.43 3.53 -3.47
CA VAL A 21 18.34 3.79 -2.54
C VAL A 21 18.11 2.58 -1.65
N ASP A 22 18.22 2.79 -0.33
CA ASP A 22 18.05 1.73 0.66
C ASP A 22 16.60 1.70 1.13
N ALA A 23 15.94 0.54 1.00
CA ALA A 23 14.59 0.33 1.48
C ALA A 23 14.48 0.61 2.99
N GLY A 24 15.47 0.21 3.78
CA GLY A 24 15.47 0.45 5.23
C GLY A 24 15.50 1.93 5.61
N ALA A 25 15.97 2.81 4.72
CA ALA A 25 16.00 4.25 4.93
C ALA A 25 14.88 4.98 4.19
N THR A 26 13.96 4.26 3.55
CA THR A 26 12.86 4.82 2.77
C THR A 26 11.53 4.50 3.43
N PRO A 27 10.89 5.47 4.11
CA PRO A 27 9.54 5.25 4.63
C PRO A 27 8.57 4.89 3.51
N VAL A 28 7.68 3.95 3.78
CA VAL A 28 6.68 3.52 2.81
C VAL A 28 5.29 3.56 3.45
N ARG A 29 4.32 4.07 2.70
CA ARG A 29 2.92 4.08 3.10
C ARG A 29 2.06 3.54 1.97
N VAL A 30 0.92 2.99 2.33
CA VAL A 30 -0.03 2.40 1.39
C VAL A 30 -1.42 2.98 1.64
N ALA A 31 -2.14 3.27 0.58
CA ALA A 31 -3.56 3.63 0.63
C ALA A 31 -4.36 2.63 -0.18
N VAL A 32 -5.49 2.21 0.37
CA VAL A 32 -6.44 1.32 -0.30
C VAL A 32 -7.78 2.04 -0.31
N VAL A 33 -8.18 2.54 -1.47
CA VAL A 33 -9.31 3.46 -1.59
C VAL A 33 -10.30 2.99 -2.66
N ALA A 34 -11.58 3.21 -2.39
CA ALA A 34 -12.65 2.85 -3.33
C ALA A 34 -12.87 3.93 -4.41
N HIS A 35 -12.56 5.19 -4.10
CA HIS A 35 -12.75 6.29 -5.05
C HIS A 35 -11.65 6.31 -6.12
N ARG A 36 -11.89 7.03 -7.20
CA ARG A 36 -10.98 7.09 -8.36
C ARG A 36 -9.94 8.21 -8.28
N GLY A 37 -10.10 9.12 -7.33
CA GLY A 37 -9.16 10.23 -7.14
C GLY A 37 -7.92 9.82 -6.38
N ASN A 38 -6.99 10.75 -6.24
CA ASN A 38 -5.81 10.55 -5.43
C ASN A 38 -6.19 10.39 -3.95
N PRO A 39 -5.45 9.57 -3.17
CA PRO A 39 -5.70 9.46 -1.74
C PRO A 39 -5.56 10.80 -1.03
N SER A 40 -6.45 11.07 -0.08
CA SER A 40 -6.29 12.19 0.83
C SER A 40 -5.22 11.89 1.89
N SER A 41 -4.78 12.91 2.60
CA SER A 41 -3.75 12.75 3.64
C SER A 41 -4.15 11.78 4.75
N THR A 42 -5.44 11.59 4.98
CA THR A 42 -5.96 10.69 6.03
C THR A 42 -6.13 9.25 5.57
N GLU A 43 -5.97 8.96 4.30
CA GLU A 43 -6.17 7.63 3.74
C GLU A 43 -4.87 6.81 3.66
N TRP A 44 -3.74 7.40 3.99
CA TRP A 44 -2.46 6.71 3.99
C TRP A 44 -2.21 5.97 5.30
N HIS A 45 -1.66 4.77 5.19
CA HIS A 45 -1.28 3.93 6.33
C HIS A 45 0.19 3.58 6.24
N ASP A 46 0.88 3.57 7.38
CA ASP A 46 2.27 3.12 7.43
C ASP A 46 2.36 1.67 7.04
N ALA A 47 3.35 1.34 6.23
CA ALA A 47 3.61 -0.01 5.76
C ALA A 47 5.04 -0.42 6.11
N ASP A 48 5.32 -1.72 5.95
CA ASP A 48 6.62 -2.30 6.21
C ASP A 48 7.27 -2.78 4.92
N TRP A 49 8.57 -3.03 4.97
CA TRP A 49 9.28 -3.72 3.93
C TRP A 49 9.40 -5.21 4.26
N ALA A 50 9.10 -6.06 3.28
CA ALA A 50 9.37 -7.50 3.30
C ALA A 50 10.31 -7.79 2.11
N GLY A 51 11.60 -7.76 2.34
CA GLY A 51 12.58 -7.75 1.26
C GLY A 51 12.42 -6.51 0.39
N SER A 52 12.12 -6.67 -0.88
CA SER A 52 11.85 -5.57 -1.82
C SER A 52 10.36 -5.26 -1.99
N ASP A 53 9.47 -5.97 -1.26
CA ASP A 53 8.04 -5.71 -1.30
C ASP A 53 7.62 -4.76 -0.18
N ALA A 54 6.78 -3.78 -0.49
CA ALA A 54 6.02 -3.07 0.52
C ALA A 54 4.89 -3.97 1.01
N ARG A 55 4.63 -3.98 2.32
CA ARG A 55 3.70 -4.92 2.93
C ARG A 55 2.82 -4.21 3.94
N ILE A 56 1.51 -4.48 3.89
CA ILE A 56 0.56 -3.97 4.87
C ILE A 56 -0.50 -5.03 5.20
N LEU A 57 -0.86 -5.15 6.48
CA LEU A 57 -1.90 -6.06 6.92
C LEU A 57 -3.27 -5.45 6.64
N ILE A 58 -4.13 -6.19 5.96
CA ILE A 58 -5.51 -5.79 5.65
C ILE A 58 -6.49 -6.86 6.13
N GLY A 59 -7.74 -6.46 6.36
CA GLY A 59 -8.82 -7.35 6.77
C GLY A 59 -9.22 -7.19 8.23
N PRO A 60 -10.14 -8.04 8.71
CA PRO A 60 -10.63 -7.96 10.10
C PRO A 60 -9.51 -8.04 11.12
N GLY A 61 -9.52 -7.18 12.12
CA GLY A 61 -8.49 -7.11 13.16
C GLY A 61 -7.27 -6.29 12.81
N SER A 62 -7.13 -5.84 11.56
CA SER A 62 -6.11 -4.90 11.15
C SER A 62 -6.62 -3.46 11.25
N GLY A 63 -5.75 -2.48 10.98
CA GLY A 63 -6.18 -1.08 10.87
C GLY A 63 -6.96 -0.77 9.59
N ILE A 64 -7.07 -1.72 8.67
CA ILE A 64 -7.74 -1.54 7.37
C ILE A 64 -8.79 -2.64 7.20
N THR A 65 -10.06 -2.29 7.41
CA THR A 65 -11.18 -3.20 7.21
C THR A 65 -11.89 -2.83 5.91
N LEU A 66 -12.03 -3.80 5.02
CA LEU A 66 -12.61 -3.59 3.69
C LEU A 66 -13.92 -4.37 3.54
N THR A 67 -14.91 -3.73 2.94
CA THR A 67 -16.14 -4.40 2.50
C THR A 67 -15.98 -4.88 1.06
N ALA A 68 -16.88 -5.74 0.58
CA ALA A 68 -16.86 -6.22 -0.80
C ALA A 68 -16.89 -5.05 -1.78
N GLY A 69 -16.06 -5.12 -2.81
CA GLY A 69 -15.94 -4.08 -3.83
C GLY A 69 -14.53 -4.02 -4.42
N ASP A 70 -14.35 -3.12 -5.35
CA ASP A 70 -13.05 -2.89 -5.99
C ASP A 70 -12.37 -1.67 -5.38
N TYR A 71 -11.08 -1.81 -5.08
CA TYR A 71 -10.25 -0.77 -4.48
C TYR A 71 -9.04 -0.50 -5.36
N ARG A 72 -8.54 0.75 -5.29
CA ARG A 72 -7.28 1.14 -5.89
C ARG A 72 -6.23 1.17 -4.80
N VAL A 73 -5.12 0.51 -5.07
CA VAL A 73 -3.99 0.44 -4.15
C VAL A 73 -2.94 1.45 -4.60
N TRP A 74 -2.55 2.33 -3.68
CA TRP A 74 -1.54 3.35 -3.91
C TRP A 74 -0.36 3.14 -2.98
N ILE A 75 0.82 3.51 -3.45
CA ILE A 75 2.04 3.46 -2.66
C ILE A 75 2.68 4.84 -2.62
N ASN A 76 3.19 5.20 -1.46
CA ASN A 76 3.98 6.41 -1.25
C ASN A 76 5.36 6.02 -0.74
N LEU A 77 6.38 6.47 -1.44
CA LEU A 77 7.78 6.28 -1.10
C LEU A 77 8.39 7.65 -0.81
N ASP A 78 9.01 7.78 0.36
CA ASP A 78 9.65 9.03 0.77
C ASP A 78 11.15 8.78 1.01
N PRO A 79 11.95 8.59 -0.07
CA PRO A 79 13.37 8.37 0.07
C PRO A 79 14.08 9.60 0.64
N PRO A 80 15.29 9.45 1.22
CA PRO A 80 16.06 10.59 1.68
C PRO A 80 16.27 11.62 0.55
N GLY A 81 16.07 12.88 0.87
CA GLY A 81 16.15 13.97 -0.09
C GLY A 81 14.82 14.71 -0.23
N SER A 82 14.60 15.30 -1.41
CA SER A 82 13.42 16.15 -1.65
C SER A 82 12.28 15.46 -2.38
N GLU A 83 12.44 14.19 -2.77
CA GLU A 83 11.41 13.47 -3.50
C GLU A 83 10.38 12.84 -2.56
N ASN A 84 9.13 12.90 -2.98
CA ASN A 84 8.03 12.18 -2.35
C ASN A 84 7.20 11.54 -3.47
N VAL A 85 7.38 10.24 -3.66
CA VAL A 85 6.86 9.54 -4.84
C VAL A 85 5.53 8.89 -4.51
N VAL A 86 4.51 9.20 -5.31
CA VAL A 86 3.17 8.61 -5.19
C VAL A 86 2.82 7.91 -6.50
N ARG A 87 2.45 6.64 -6.41
CA ARG A 87 2.08 5.83 -7.58
C ARG A 87 0.90 4.93 -7.27
N LYS A 88 0.05 4.74 -8.26
CA LYS A 88 -1.00 3.73 -8.20
C LYS A 88 -0.37 2.37 -8.48
N ALA A 89 -0.51 1.45 -7.52
CA ALA A 89 0.13 0.13 -7.61
C ALA A 89 -0.76 -0.92 -8.29
N GLY A 90 -2.08 -0.81 -8.20
CA GLY A 90 -2.98 -1.77 -8.84
C GLY A 90 -4.40 -1.73 -8.29
N ILE A 91 -5.14 -2.77 -8.61
CA ILE A 91 -6.53 -2.95 -8.19
C ILE A 91 -6.63 -4.14 -7.26
N LEU A 92 -7.36 -3.98 -6.16
CA LEU A 92 -7.70 -5.04 -5.22
C LEU A 92 -9.21 -5.25 -5.25
N SER A 93 -9.65 -6.46 -5.56
CA SER A 93 -11.06 -6.84 -5.50
C SER A 93 -11.34 -7.61 -4.22
N VAL A 94 -12.30 -7.15 -3.44
CA VAL A 94 -12.72 -7.77 -2.18
C VAL A 94 -14.08 -8.42 -2.39
N THR A 95 -14.19 -9.68 -2.08
CA THR A 95 -15.42 -10.47 -2.33
C THR A 95 -16.17 -10.86 -1.06
#